data_0260eaa5f832156e0024b29b7c80bd07
#
_entry.id   0260eaa5f832156e0024b29b7c80bd07
#
_cell.length_a   1.000
_cell.length_b   1.000
_cell.length_c   1.000
_cell.angle_alpha   90.00
_cell.angle_beta   90.00
_cell.angle_gamma   90.00
#
_symmetry.space_group_name_H-M   'P 1'
#
loop_
_entity.id
_entity.type
_entity.pdbx_description
1 polymer ?
#
loop_
_entity_poly.entity_id
_entity_poly.type
_entity_poly.pdbx_seq_one_letter_code
_entity_poly.pdbx_strand_id
1 'polypeptide(L)'
;MKKQIQHGAARWVLLAAGLCSLQACAPLVVGGAVATAWVSADRRTAATQLEDETIEAKIASAVRQNMGDRVHVNSNSFNRRVLLTGEVTTANEKALVEKLAQSQDNVREVINDLALMPASSLTQRSKDLVLTSQMKAALIEAKDLQASAFSVTTERGVIYLMGLVTEREARRATEIALSLIHI
;
A
#
# COMPACT_ATOMS: atom_id res chain seq x y z
N MET A 1 52.51 -23.02 -22.40
CA MET A 1 51.19 -22.89 -23.07
C MET A 1 49.97 -22.92 -22.14
N LYS A 2 50.01 -23.44 -20.89
CA LYS A 2 48.82 -23.49 -19.98
C LYS A 2 48.39 -22.18 -19.34
N LYS A 3 49.27 -21.16 -19.18
CA LYS A 3 48.98 -19.86 -18.58
C LYS A 3 48.16 -18.90 -19.48
N GLN A 4 48.28 -19.01 -20.79
CA GLN A 4 47.55 -18.17 -21.74
C GLN A 4 46.04 -18.52 -21.81
N ILE A 5 45.69 -19.80 -21.57
CA ILE A 5 44.30 -20.26 -21.65
C ILE A 5 43.47 -19.76 -20.45
N GLN A 6 44.09 -19.61 -19.27
CA GLN A 6 43.40 -19.17 -18.05
C GLN A 6 42.99 -17.69 -18.09
N HIS A 7 43.76 -16.81 -18.73
CA HIS A 7 43.43 -15.39 -18.87
C HIS A 7 42.33 -15.16 -19.91
N GLY A 8 42.19 -16.03 -20.91
CA GLY A 8 41.07 -16.00 -21.85
C GLY A 8 39.73 -16.34 -21.19
N ALA A 9 39.68 -17.40 -20.45
CA ALA A 9 38.47 -17.86 -19.77
C ALA A 9 37.97 -16.85 -18.72
N ALA A 10 38.88 -16.26 -17.94
CA ALA A 10 38.52 -15.20 -16.97
C ALA A 10 37.93 -13.93 -17.62
N ARG A 11 38.44 -13.56 -18.81
CA ARG A 11 37.89 -12.39 -19.58
C ARG A 11 36.50 -12.68 -20.13
N TRP A 12 36.22 -13.89 -20.55
CA TRP A 12 34.88 -14.27 -21.04
C TRP A 12 33.87 -14.37 -19.92
N VAL A 13 34.27 -14.82 -18.72
CA VAL A 13 33.39 -14.84 -17.53
C VAL A 13 33.05 -13.43 -17.05
N LEU A 14 34.02 -12.50 -17.09
CA LEU A 14 33.78 -11.09 -16.74
C LEU A 14 32.88 -10.38 -17.77
N LEU A 15 33.03 -10.71 -19.07
CA LEU A 15 32.15 -10.19 -20.13
C LEU A 15 30.73 -10.76 -20.01
N ALA A 16 30.58 -12.04 -19.69
CA ALA A 16 29.28 -12.66 -19.46
C ALA A 16 28.58 -12.10 -18.22
N ALA A 17 29.31 -11.86 -17.12
CA ALA A 17 28.78 -11.22 -15.92
C ALA A 17 28.35 -9.77 -16.17
N GLY A 18 29.09 -9.04 -17.01
CA GLY A 18 28.74 -7.68 -17.44
C GLY A 18 27.49 -7.59 -18.33
N LEU A 19 27.23 -8.61 -19.17
CA LEU A 19 26.01 -8.66 -19.99
C LEU A 19 24.76 -9.01 -19.15
N CYS A 20 24.90 -9.82 -18.08
CA CYS A 20 23.79 -10.11 -17.18
C CYS A 20 23.30 -8.90 -16.38
N SER A 21 24.16 -7.91 -16.13
CA SER A 21 23.75 -6.69 -15.41
C SER A 21 22.93 -5.72 -16.26
N LEU A 22 22.98 -5.81 -17.59
CA LEU A 22 22.15 -5.00 -18.52
C LEU A 22 20.70 -5.52 -18.66
N GLN A 23 20.42 -6.74 -18.20
CA GLN A 23 19.07 -7.30 -18.24
C GLN A 23 18.21 -6.87 -17.04
N ALA A 24 18.77 -6.21 -16.04
CA ALA A 24 18.03 -5.69 -14.89
C ALA A 24 17.03 -4.58 -15.27
N CYS A 25 17.17 -3.96 -16.45
CA CYS A 25 16.22 -2.94 -16.93
C CYS A 25 14.99 -3.53 -17.66
N ALA A 26 15.02 -4.80 -18.09
CA ALA A 26 13.88 -5.41 -18.79
C ALA A 26 12.63 -5.56 -17.90
N PRO A 27 12.73 -5.95 -16.61
CA PRO A 27 11.55 -6.00 -15.73
C PRO A 27 10.92 -4.63 -15.45
N LEU A 28 11.69 -3.54 -15.60
CA LEU A 28 11.15 -2.18 -15.41
C LEU A 28 10.18 -1.79 -16.53
N VAL A 29 10.42 -2.22 -17.76
CA VAL A 29 9.54 -1.93 -18.91
C VAL A 29 8.28 -2.80 -18.83
N VAL A 30 8.41 -4.08 -18.43
CA VAL A 30 7.26 -4.96 -18.26
C VAL A 30 6.46 -4.52 -17.02
N GLY A 31 7.13 -4.15 -15.92
CA GLY A 31 6.50 -3.59 -14.74
C GLY A 31 5.77 -2.27 -15.03
N GLY A 32 6.35 -1.40 -15.88
CA GLY A 32 5.71 -0.16 -16.32
C GLY A 32 4.43 -0.40 -17.14
N ALA A 33 4.41 -1.39 -18.02
CA ALA A 33 3.22 -1.71 -18.81
C ALA A 33 2.08 -2.30 -17.94
N VAL A 34 2.42 -3.13 -16.96
CA VAL A 34 1.44 -3.65 -16.00
C VAL A 34 0.93 -2.54 -15.08
N ALA A 35 1.83 -1.65 -14.58
CA ALA A 35 1.43 -0.53 -13.75
C ALA A 35 0.49 0.44 -14.50
N THR A 36 0.76 0.71 -15.79
CA THR A 36 -0.13 1.57 -16.60
C THR A 36 -1.49 0.92 -16.86
N ALA A 37 -1.58 -0.40 -16.99
CA ALA A 37 -2.85 -1.10 -17.12
C ALA A 37 -3.69 -1.02 -15.82
N TRP A 38 -3.07 -1.09 -14.64
CA TRP A 38 -3.74 -0.89 -13.37
C TRP A 38 -4.24 0.55 -13.20
N VAL A 39 -3.41 1.55 -13.55
CA VAL A 39 -3.79 2.97 -13.49
C VAL A 39 -4.97 3.26 -14.41
N SER A 40 -5.02 2.65 -15.60
CA SER A 40 -6.14 2.83 -16.54
C SER A 40 -7.42 2.13 -16.10
N ALA A 41 -7.34 1.14 -15.20
CA ALA A 41 -8.49 0.41 -14.66
C ALA A 41 -9.06 1.06 -13.36
N ASP A 42 -8.33 1.93 -12.70
CA ASP A 42 -8.80 2.69 -11.54
C ASP A 42 -9.76 3.81 -12.00
N ARG A 43 -10.84 4.03 -11.27
CA ARG A 43 -11.83 5.07 -11.57
C ARG A 43 -11.36 6.49 -11.21
N ARG A 44 -10.24 6.60 -10.49
CA ARG A 44 -9.57 7.88 -10.23
C ARG A 44 -8.69 8.27 -11.42
N THR A 45 -8.48 9.56 -11.62
CA THR A 45 -7.47 10.03 -12.57
C THR A 45 -6.07 9.71 -12.07
N ALA A 46 -5.10 9.54 -12.98
CA ALA A 46 -3.69 9.35 -12.61
C ALA A 46 -3.16 10.50 -11.74
N ALA A 47 -3.61 11.72 -11.99
CA ALA A 47 -3.26 12.88 -11.16
C ALA A 47 -3.78 12.73 -9.73
N THR A 48 -5.01 12.25 -9.54
CA THR A 48 -5.59 11.99 -8.21
C THR A 48 -4.86 10.87 -7.48
N GLN A 49 -4.45 9.81 -8.17
CA GLN A 49 -3.67 8.73 -7.57
C GLN A 49 -2.32 9.23 -7.06
N LEU A 50 -1.60 10.00 -7.88
CA LEU A 50 -0.31 10.60 -7.49
C LEU A 50 -0.47 11.58 -6.33
N GLU A 51 -1.58 12.33 -6.30
CA GLU A 51 -1.89 13.24 -5.20
C GLU A 51 -2.16 12.47 -3.91
N ASP A 52 -2.92 11.36 -3.96
CA ASP A 52 -3.18 10.50 -2.82
C ASP A 52 -1.86 9.92 -2.26
N GLU A 53 -0.96 9.39 -3.10
CA GLU A 53 0.37 8.92 -2.68
C GLU A 53 1.21 10.04 -2.05
N THR A 54 1.13 11.24 -2.59
CA THR A 54 1.84 12.41 -2.06
C THR A 54 1.31 12.80 -0.67
N ILE A 55 0.00 12.76 -0.47
CA ILE A 55 -0.65 13.02 0.82
C ILE A 55 -0.18 11.99 1.84
N GLU A 56 -0.20 10.70 1.51
CA GLU A 56 0.27 9.62 2.39
C GLU A 56 1.73 9.83 2.82
N ALA A 57 2.61 10.11 1.85
CA ALA A 57 4.03 10.35 2.12
C ALA A 57 4.27 11.56 3.03
N LYS A 58 3.54 12.66 2.82
CA LYS A 58 3.61 13.87 3.66
C LYS A 58 3.13 13.58 5.08
N ILE A 59 2.00 12.88 5.24
CA ILE A 59 1.47 12.51 6.57
C ILE A 59 2.46 11.59 7.29
N ALA A 60 2.96 10.55 6.63
CA ALA A 60 3.93 9.63 7.21
C ALA A 60 5.21 10.36 7.67
N SER A 61 5.70 11.32 6.87
CA SER A 61 6.84 12.15 7.21
C SER A 61 6.54 13.05 8.42
N ALA A 62 5.39 13.71 8.45
CA ALA A 62 4.98 14.59 9.55
C ALA A 62 4.82 13.80 10.87
N VAL A 63 4.21 12.62 10.83
CA VAL A 63 4.05 11.75 12.00
C VAL A 63 5.43 11.32 12.51
N ARG A 64 6.33 10.88 11.63
CA ARG A 64 7.69 10.45 12.02
C ARG A 64 8.49 11.59 12.64
N GLN A 65 8.40 12.79 12.09
CA GLN A 65 9.10 13.98 12.62
C GLN A 65 8.61 14.39 14.02
N ASN A 66 7.32 14.22 14.31
CA ASN A 66 6.72 14.66 15.57
C ASN A 66 6.72 13.58 16.65
N MET A 67 6.64 12.29 16.26
CA MET A 67 6.45 11.18 17.21
C MET A 67 7.53 10.12 17.14
N GLY A 68 8.35 10.08 16.07
CA GLY A 68 9.35 9.04 15.85
C GLY A 68 8.70 7.65 15.72
N ASP A 69 9.38 6.64 16.25
CA ASP A 69 8.96 5.22 16.18
C ASP A 69 8.08 4.78 17.37
N ARG A 70 7.63 5.73 18.21
CA ARG A 70 6.79 5.42 19.39
C ARG A 70 5.38 5.01 19.06
N VAL A 71 4.91 5.34 17.89
CA VAL A 71 3.55 5.09 17.41
C VAL A 71 3.57 4.24 16.15
N HIS A 72 2.51 3.50 15.93
CA HIS A 72 2.27 2.81 14.68
C HIS A 72 1.07 3.45 13.99
N VAL A 73 1.33 4.27 12.98
CA VAL A 73 0.30 4.98 12.24
C VAL A 73 0.43 4.66 10.76
N ASN A 74 -0.64 4.15 10.18
CA ASN A 74 -0.83 4.00 8.75
C ASN A 74 -1.79 5.09 8.27
N SER A 75 -1.44 5.74 7.17
CA SER A 75 -2.31 6.69 6.46
C SER A 75 -2.58 6.16 5.06
N ASN A 76 -3.85 6.01 4.73
CA ASN A 76 -4.29 5.62 3.40
C ASN A 76 -5.15 6.73 2.83
N SER A 77 -4.78 7.28 1.68
CA SER A 77 -5.53 8.30 0.96
C SER A 77 -6.24 7.70 -0.24
N PHE A 78 -7.50 8.01 -0.40
CA PHE A 78 -8.29 7.64 -1.57
C PHE A 78 -9.19 8.80 -1.96
N ASN A 79 -8.96 9.37 -3.13
CA ASN A 79 -9.68 10.55 -3.63
C ASN A 79 -9.64 11.72 -2.64
N ARG A 80 -8.46 11.95 -2.01
CA ARG A 80 -8.16 13.00 -1.01
C ARG A 80 -8.88 12.83 0.32
N ARG A 81 -9.45 11.65 0.57
CA ARG A 81 -10.00 11.26 1.86
C ARG A 81 -8.98 10.36 2.54
N VAL A 82 -8.55 10.72 3.72
CA VAL A 82 -7.50 10.04 4.47
C VAL A 82 -8.10 9.19 5.57
N LEU A 83 -7.78 7.90 5.55
CA LEU A 83 -8.04 6.97 6.64
C LEU A 83 -6.75 6.83 7.47
N LEU A 84 -6.83 7.12 8.76
CA LEU A 84 -5.77 6.88 9.72
C LEU A 84 -6.09 5.64 10.54
N THR A 85 -5.20 4.63 10.48
CA THR A 85 -5.31 3.39 11.24
C THR A 85 -4.01 3.09 11.99
N GLY A 86 -4.04 2.12 12.89
CA GLY A 86 -2.91 1.76 13.73
C GLY A 86 -3.11 2.12 15.20
N GLU A 87 -2.02 2.33 15.92
CA GLU A 87 -2.04 2.51 17.37
C GLU A 87 -1.23 3.74 17.81
N VAL A 88 -1.81 4.44 18.76
CA VAL A 88 -1.17 5.52 19.52
C VAL A 88 -1.43 5.30 21.02
N THR A 89 -0.56 5.81 21.89
CA THR A 89 -0.65 5.52 23.32
C THR A 89 -1.58 6.47 24.07
N THR A 90 -1.80 7.67 23.53
CA THR A 90 -2.58 8.71 24.20
C THR A 90 -3.58 9.39 23.28
N ALA A 91 -4.66 9.93 23.85
CA ALA A 91 -5.64 10.71 23.11
C ALA A 91 -5.03 12.00 22.49
N ASN A 92 -4.01 12.57 23.14
CA ASN A 92 -3.32 13.74 22.61
C ASN A 92 -2.51 13.38 21.34
N GLU A 93 -1.87 12.21 21.31
CA GLU A 93 -1.20 11.71 20.11
C GLU A 93 -2.21 11.46 18.99
N LYS A 94 -3.36 10.84 19.29
CA LYS A 94 -4.44 10.63 18.32
C LYS A 94 -4.91 11.96 17.71
N ALA A 95 -5.17 12.96 18.52
CA ALA A 95 -5.57 14.29 18.08
C ALA A 95 -4.46 15.01 17.28
N LEU A 96 -3.19 14.81 17.67
CA LEU A 96 -2.06 15.39 16.94
C LEU A 96 -1.92 14.78 15.55
N VAL A 97 -2.01 13.46 15.42
CA VAL A 97 -1.97 12.78 14.11
C VAL A 97 -3.08 13.27 13.19
N GLU A 98 -4.30 13.39 13.73
CA GLU A 98 -5.43 13.92 12.98
C GLU A 98 -5.17 15.35 12.47
N LYS A 99 -4.68 16.23 13.35
CA LYS A 99 -4.32 17.59 12.99
C LYS A 99 -3.22 17.64 11.93
N LEU A 100 -2.19 16.78 12.04
CA LEU A 100 -1.11 16.68 11.05
C LEU A 100 -1.66 16.25 9.68
N ALA A 101 -2.61 15.31 9.65
CA ALA A 101 -3.25 14.88 8.42
C ALA A 101 -4.15 15.98 7.81
N GLN A 102 -4.95 16.65 8.64
CA GLN A 102 -5.83 17.75 8.21
C GLN A 102 -5.06 18.96 7.68
N SER A 103 -3.83 19.18 8.16
CA SER A 103 -2.99 20.31 7.73
C SER A 103 -2.31 20.08 6.38
N GLN A 104 -2.40 18.89 5.79
CA GLN A 104 -1.81 18.63 4.47
C GLN A 104 -2.66 19.24 3.36
N ASP A 105 -1.96 19.80 2.36
CA ASP A 105 -2.62 20.35 1.18
C ASP A 105 -3.49 19.31 0.50
N ASN A 106 -4.65 19.73 0.01
CA ASN A 106 -5.59 18.93 -0.77
C ASN A 106 -6.29 17.78 -0.02
N VAL A 107 -6.08 17.62 1.28
CA VAL A 107 -6.88 16.70 2.11
C VAL A 107 -8.29 17.27 2.25
N ARG A 108 -9.31 16.48 1.91
CA ARG A 108 -10.72 16.85 2.00
C ARG A 108 -11.36 16.41 3.29
N GLU A 109 -10.98 15.23 3.75
CA GLU A 109 -11.58 14.60 4.92
C GLU A 109 -10.56 13.66 5.57
N VAL A 110 -10.57 13.59 6.89
CA VAL A 110 -9.76 12.65 7.68
C VAL A 110 -10.70 11.81 8.53
N ILE A 111 -10.60 10.49 8.35
CA ILE A 111 -11.27 9.48 9.16
C ILE A 111 -10.22 8.92 10.11
N ASN A 112 -10.35 9.21 11.41
CA ASN A 112 -9.36 8.84 12.41
C ASN A 112 -9.84 7.63 13.23
N ASP A 113 -9.40 6.44 12.81
CA ASP A 113 -9.66 5.17 13.52
C ASP A 113 -8.42 4.62 14.23
N LEU A 114 -7.54 5.51 14.70
CA LEU A 114 -6.42 5.13 15.55
C LEU A 114 -6.91 4.60 16.89
N ALA A 115 -6.36 3.44 17.30
CA ALA A 115 -6.65 2.85 18.60
C ALA A 115 -5.73 3.42 19.70
N LEU A 116 -6.29 3.58 20.90
CA LEU A 116 -5.52 3.99 22.08
C LEU A 116 -4.95 2.76 22.78
N MET A 117 -3.81 2.27 22.30
CA MET A 117 -3.14 1.08 22.83
C MET A 117 -1.67 1.05 22.37
N PRO A 118 -0.82 0.19 22.99
CA PRO A 118 0.54 -0.03 22.50
C PRO A 118 0.54 -0.56 21.06
N ALA A 119 1.60 -0.25 20.33
CA ALA A 119 1.77 -0.69 18.95
C ALA A 119 1.65 -2.22 18.81
N SER A 120 0.96 -2.65 17.75
CA SER A 120 0.72 -4.05 17.43
C SER A 120 2.04 -4.79 17.17
N SER A 121 2.08 -6.08 17.52
CA SER A 121 3.23 -6.94 17.27
C SER A 121 3.43 -7.19 15.78
N LEU A 122 4.66 -7.54 15.37
CA LEU A 122 4.96 -7.96 13.99
C LEU A 122 4.12 -9.15 13.56
N THR A 123 3.82 -10.08 14.50
CA THR A 123 2.95 -11.23 14.24
C THR A 123 1.53 -10.79 13.88
N GLN A 124 0.98 -9.80 14.59
CA GLN A 124 -0.35 -9.26 14.29
C GLN A 124 -0.36 -8.59 12.92
N ARG A 125 0.60 -7.72 12.64
CA ARG A 125 0.73 -7.05 11.33
C ARG A 125 0.88 -8.04 10.17
N SER A 126 1.60 -9.15 10.39
CA SER A 126 1.71 -10.22 9.39
C SER A 126 0.35 -10.89 9.11
N LYS A 127 -0.47 -11.12 10.14
CA LYS A 127 -1.84 -11.64 9.97
C LYS A 127 -2.72 -10.65 9.20
N ASP A 128 -2.63 -9.37 9.50
CA ASP A 128 -3.37 -8.32 8.81
C ASP A 128 -2.98 -8.23 7.33
N LEU A 129 -1.69 -8.40 7.02
CA LEU A 129 -1.20 -8.47 5.64
C LEU A 129 -1.77 -9.69 4.88
N VAL A 130 -1.84 -10.86 5.52
CA VAL A 130 -2.45 -12.06 4.93
C VAL A 130 -3.94 -11.80 4.66
N LEU A 131 -4.66 -11.22 5.61
CA LEU A 131 -6.09 -10.91 5.46
C LEU A 131 -6.33 -9.88 4.35
N THR A 132 -5.48 -8.85 4.25
CA THR A 132 -5.48 -7.90 3.12
C THR A 132 -5.31 -8.61 1.78
N SER A 133 -4.36 -9.56 1.72
CA SER A 133 -4.09 -10.32 0.49
C SER A 133 -5.27 -11.22 0.11
N GLN A 134 -5.88 -11.88 1.09
CA GLN A 134 -7.09 -12.69 0.88
C GLN A 134 -8.26 -11.84 0.37
N MET A 135 -8.47 -10.66 0.98
CA MET A 135 -9.53 -9.75 0.54
C MET A 135 -9.30 -9.26 -0.89
N LYS A 136 -8.07 -8.87 -1.23
CA LYS A 136 -7.73 -8.47 -2.61
C LYS A 136 -7.95 -9.62 -3.60
N ALA A 137 -7.55 -10.85 -3.26
CA ALA A 137 -7.79 -12.02 -4.10
C ALA A 137 -9.30 -12.26 -4.31
N ALA A 138 -10.10 -12.21 -3.25
CA ALA A 138 -11.54 -12.39 -3.32
C ALA A 138 -12.24 -11.31 -4.16
N LEU A 139 -11.78 -10.06 -4.10
CA LEU A 139 -12.28 -9.00 -4.98
C LEU A 139 -11.94 -9.25 -6.46
N ILE A 140 -10.76 -9.82 -6.76
CA ILE A 140 -10.35 -10.18 -8.13
C ILE A 140 -11.17 -11.35 -8.65
N GLU A 141 -11.49 -12.33 -7.80
CA GLU A 141 -12.34 -13.49 -8.17
C GLU A 141 -13.81 -13.11 -8.40
N ALA A 142 -14.28 -12.05 -7.76
CA ALA A 142 -15.64 -11.54 -7.89
C ALA A 142 -15.84 -10.87 -9.25
N LYS A 143 -16.35 -11.63 -10.23
CA LYS A 143 -16.54 -11.19 -11.63
C LYS A 143 -17.51 -10.01 -11.79
N ASP A 144 -18.31 -9.73 -10.79
CA ASP A 144 -19.29 -8.65 -10.72
C ASP A 144 -18.76 -7.36 -10.10
N LEU A 145 -17.46 -7.35 -9.70
CA LEU A 145 -16.77 -6.21 -9.14
C LEU A 145 -15.52 -5.84 -9.95
N GLN A 146 -15.19 -4.56 -9.93
CA GLN A 146 -13.90 -4.06 -10.43
C GLN A 146 -12.94 -3.92 -9.26
N ALA A 147 -12.06 -4.91 -9.06
CA ALA A 147 -11.16 -4.96 -7.90
C ALA A 147 -10.27 -3.71 -7.77
N SER A 148 -9.84 -3.12 -8.90
CA SER A 148 -9.03 -1.90 -8.95
C SER A 148 -9.76 -0.62 -8.48
N ALA A 149 -11.08 -0.66 -8.35
CA ALA A 149 -11.85 0.45 -7.81
C ALA A 149 -11.82 0.52 -6.27
N PHE A 150 -11.23 -0.50 -5.61
CA PHE A 150 -11.15 -0.60 -4.16
C PHE A 150 -9.71 -0.47 -3.66
N SER A 151 -9.53 0.31 -2.60
CA SER A 151 -8.36 0.26 -1.73
C SER A 151 -8.70 -0.57 -0.50
N VAL A 152 -7.84 -1.52 -0.17
CA VAL A 152 -8.04 -2.45 0.95
C VAL A 152 -6.89 -2.28 1.93
N THR A 153 -7.23 -1.99 3.16
CA THR A 153 -6.31 -1.93 4.30
C THR A 153 -6.86 -2.80 5.41
N THR A 154 -6.01 -3.53 6.09
CA THR A 154 -6.40 -4.30 7.29
C THR A 154 -5.55 -3.86 8.45
N GLU A 155 -6.18 -3.58 9.56
CA GLU A 155 -5.52 -3.25 10.82
C GLU A 155 -6.24 -3.93 11.97
N ARG A 156 -5.50 -4.68 12.80
CA ARG A 156 -6.02 -5.44 13.96
C ARG A 156 -7.18 -6.37 13.60
N GLY A 157 -7.14 -7.00 12.43
CA GLY A 157 -8.19 -7.90 11.95
C GLY A 157 -9.45 -7.18 11.43
N VAL A 158 -9.47 -5.84 11.39
CA VAL A 158 -10.53 -5.05 10.78
C VAL A 158 -10.14 -4.72 9.34
N ILE A 159 -11.02 -5.05 8.38
CA ILE A 159 -10.84 -4.72 6.97
C ILE A 159 -11.51 -3.37 6.69
N TYR A 160 -10.72 -2.43 6.19
CA TYR A 160 -11.19 -1.12 5.72
C TYR A 160 -11.20 -1.13 4.20
N LEU A 161 -12.35 -0.73 3.63
CA LEU A 161 -12.55 -0.61 2.20
C LEU A 161 -12.80 0.85 1.84
N MET A 162 -12.00 1.38 0.95
CA MET A 162 -12.25 2.67 0.31
C MET A 162 -12.39 2.46 -1.20
N GLY A 163 -13.26 3.22 -1.83
CA GLY A 163 -13.46 3.06 -3.26
C GLY A 163 -14.39 4.12 -3.85
N LEU A 164 -14.24 4.35 -5.16
CA LEU A 164 -15.19 5.12 -5.95
C LEU A 164 -16.14 4.14 -6.65
N VAL A 165 -17.17 3.69 -5.92
CA VAL A 165 -17.99 2.55 -6.29
C VAL A 165 -19.48 2.87 -6.15
N THR A 166 -20.32 2.09 -6.83
CA THR A 166 -21.77 2.14 -6.65
C THR A 166 -22.16 1.50 -5.32
N GLU A 167 -23.36 1.82 -4.84
CA GLU A 167 -23.88 1.22 -3.62
C GLU A 167 -24.03 -0.31 -3.71
N ARG A 168 -24.36 -0.85 -4.89
CA ARG A 168 -24.39 -2.30 -5.16
C ARG A 168 -23.01 -2.92 -4.98
N GLU A 169 -21.98 -2.30 -5.55
CA GLU A 169 -20.60 -2.78 -5.45
C GLU A 169 -20.09 -2.69 -4.00
N ALA A 170 -20.42 -1.61 -3.28
CA ALA A 170 -20.07 -1.47 -1.88
C ALA A 170 -20.68 -2.58 -1.02
N ARG A 171 -21.99 -2.86 -1.19
CA ARG A 171 -22.64 -3.97 -0.48
C ARG A 171 -21.99 -5.31 -0.79
N ARG A 172 -21.73 -5.58 -2.07
CA ARG A 172 -21.10 -6.84 -2.50
C ARG A 172 -19.70 -7.01 -1.92
N ALA A 173 -18.87 -5.98 -1.93
CA ALA A 173 -17.54 -6.01 -1.34
C ALA A 173 -17.59 -6.20 0.19
N THR A 174 -18.58 -5.61 0.86
CA THR A 174 -18.81 -5.82 2.29
C THR A 174 -19.20 -7.26 2.61
N GLU A 175 -20.06 -7.88 1.82
CA GLU A 175 -20.42 -9.31 1.97
C GLU A 175 -19.20 -10.21 1.85
N ILE A 176 -18.31 -9.93 0.88
CA ILE A 176 -17.05 -10.67 0.70
C ILE A 176 -16.16 -10.48 1.94
N ALA A 177 -15.98 -9.24 2.41
CA ALA A 177 -15.18 -8.97 3.59
C ALA A 177 -15.70 -9.71 4.83
N LEU A 178 -17.01 -9.69 5.05
CA LEU A 178 -17.64 -10.40 6.18
C LEU A 178 -17.41 -11.92 6.10
N SER A 179 -17.41 -12.51 4.92
CA SER A 179 -17.15 -13.94 4.76
C SER A 179 -15.71 -14.34 5.15
N LEU A 180 -14.75 -13.43 5.01
CA LEU A 180 -13.35 -13.66 5.37
C LEU A 180 -13.09 -13.53 6.87
N ILE A 181 -13.81 -12.64 7.54
CA ILE A 181 -13.63 -12.39 8.99
C ILE A 181 -14.25 -13.51 9.83
N HIS A 182 -15.26 -14.21 9.32
CA HIS A 182 -15.98 -15.28 10.02
C HIS A 182 -15.36 -16.68 9.87
N ILE A 183 -14.22 -16.80 9.19
CA ILE A 183 -13.43 -18.04 9.12
C ILE A 183 -12.38 -18.03 10.25
#